data_8a17623676e2035736c70558b068df34
#
_entry.id   8a17623676e2035736c70558b068df34
#
_cell.length_a   1.000
_cell.length_b   1.000
_cell.length_c   1.000
_cell.angle_alpha   90.00
_cell.angle_beta   90.00
_cell.angle_gamma   90.00
#
_symmetry.space_group_name_H-M   'P 1'
#
loop_
_entity.id
_entity.type
_entity.pdbx_description
1 polymer ?
#
loop_
_entity_poly.entity_id
_entity_poly.type
_entity_poly.pdbx_seq_one_letter_code
_entity_poly.pdbx_strand_id
1 'polypeptide(L)'
;MQRESAESATLRMARLNCYYIITDAEDIDVLGCILKYKKGYSTMKKWIQPLGFLLILIIFCSVIARKFSGSETLSDYAEKNPEIAYATAQPKESALPEATASPTADPTPTVEPTSEPSAEPSPSSFIPLAEESEDSVHFQDGFFYQPLTDSVIARITGISYPVSETIAPALSLDAVNVMPEDEIETLAISYDDLRYMNVLYYDFDGKVQTGELICNKGIAQDLVEIFYELYLNEYQIEKIRLIDEYGGDDTSSMEDNNTSCFNYRVVDGTGSLSKHATGCAIDINPFYNPYIVFDKTGSGNDYISPEGSEIYVDRSQNFPYKIDENDLCYKLFKEHGFTWGGNWNSCKDYQHFQKTAY
;
A
#
# COMPACT_ATOMS: atom_id res chain seq x y z
N MET A 1 1.40 52.34 25.21
CA MET A 1 -0.05 52.30 25.47
C MET A 1 -0.73 51.17 24.66
N GLN A 2 -0.06 50.02 24.39
CA GLN A 2 -0.62 48.85 23.69
C GLN A 2 -0.31 47.50 24.36
N ARG A 3 0.31 47.48 25.55
CA ARG A 3 0.55 46.24 26.31
C ARG A 3 -0.48 45.92 27.41
N GLU A 4 -1.33 46.88 27.75
CA GLU A 4 -2.37 46.66 28.77
C GLU A 4 -3.66 46.02 28.24
N SER A 5 -3.88 45.96 26.89
CA SER A 5 -5.12 45.43 26.32
C SER A 5 -5.18 43.91 26.21
N ALA A 6 -4.03 43.23 26.11
CA ALA A 6 -3.99 41.77 25.97
C ALA A 6 -4.19 41.02 27.30
N GLU A 7 -3.65 41.54 28.39
CA GLU A 7 -3.88 40.97 29.75
C GLU A 7 -5.32 41.13 30.21
N SER A 8 -5.96 42.27 29.86
CA SER A 8 -7.36 42.56 30.20
C SER A 8 -8.32 41.62 29.43
N ALA A 9 -8.01 41.25 28.17
CA ALA A 9 -8.84 40.34 27.38
C ALA A 9 -8.77 38.89 27.88
N THR A 10 -7.58 38.44 28.28
CA THR A 10 -7.37 37.09 28.83
C THR A 10 -8.03 36.93 30.20
N LEU A 11 -8.01 37.95 31.03
CA LEU A 11 -8.72 37.94 32.31
C LEU A 11 -10.26 38.04 32.14
N ARG A 12 -10.77 38.67 31.07
CA ARG A 12 -12.21 38.68 30.77
C ARG A 12 -12.70 37.31 30.25
N MET A 13 -11.94 36.61 29.41
CA MET A 13 -12.31 35.25 28.98
C MET A 13 -12.26 34.20 30.11
N ALA A 14 -11.29 34.31 31.01
CA ALA A 14 -11.25 33.49 32.21
C ALA A 14 -12.44 33.73 33.15
N ARG A 15 -12.97 34.97 33.23
CA ARG A 15 -14.19 35.28 34.01
C ARG A 15 -15.47 34.78 33.34
N LEU A 16 -15.57 34.75 32.03
CA LEU A 16 -16.74 34.25 31.30
C LEU A 16 -16.88 32.72 31.38
N ASN A 17 -15.77 31.96 31.35
CA ASN A 17 -15.81 30.51 31.55
C ASN A 17 -16.12 30.09 33.00
N CYS A 18 -15.80 30.90 34.00
CA CYS A 18 -16.23 30.64 35.38
C CYS A 18 -17.72 30.94 35.62
N TYR A 19 -18.34 31.83 34.86
CA TYR A 19 -19.75 32.20 35.07
C TYR A 19 -20.75 31.16 34.55
N TYR A 20 -20.33 30.29 33.63
CA TYR A 20 -21.19 29.22 33.08
C TYR A 20 -21.21 27.93 33.93
N ILE A 21 -20.34 27.81 34.94
CA ILE A 21 -20.24 26.63 35.81
C ILE A 21 -20.92 26.83 37.18
N ILE A 22 -21.41 28.05 37.51
CA ILE A 22 -21.88 28.41 38.86
C ILE A 22 -23.43 28.44 38.98
N THR A 23 -24.17 27.82 38.09
CA THR A 23 -25.64 27.79 38.25
C THR A 23 -26.22 26.54 38.90
N ASP A 24 -25.41 25.50 39.18
CA ASP A 24 -25.92 24.31 39.87
C ASP A 24 -24.85 23.59 40.75
N ALA A 25 -24.33 24.25 41.79
CA ALA A 25 -23.68 23.56 42.88
C ALA A 25 -23.48 24.44 44.10
N GLU A 26 -24.13 24.12 45.16
CA GLU A 26 -23.82 24.59 46.52
C GLU A 26 -22.44 24.01 46.92
N ASP A 27 -21.56 24.86 47.47
CA ASP A 27 -20.23 24.52 48.01
C ASP A 27 -19.11 24.19 47.04
N ILE A 28 -18.61 25.16 46.28
CA ILE A 28 -17.29 25.05 45.64
C ILE A 28 -16.27 25.91 46.40
N ASP A 29 -15.28 25.28 47.01
CA ASP A 29 -14.12 25.94 47.62
C ASP A 29 -13.30 26.70 46.57
N VAL A 30 -13.56 28.00 46.39
CA VAL A 30 -12.87 28.87 45.43
C VAL A 30 -11.35 28.92 45.69
N LEU A 31 -10.94 28.71 46.95
CA LEU A 31 -9.53 28.69 47.34
C LEU A 31 -8.81 27.45 46.76
N GLY A 32 -9.50 26.29 46.71
CA GLY A 32 -9.00 25.05 46.11
C GLY A 32 -8.80 25.17 44.59
N CYS A 33 -9.70 25.89 43.89
CA CYS A 33 -9.56 26.12 42.44
C CYS A 33 -8.38 27.07 42.11
N ILE A 34 -8.17 28.13 42.91
CA ILE A 34 -7.04 29.07 42.71
C ILE A 34 -5.69 28.37 43.00
N LEU A 35 -5.65 27.52 44.02
CA LEU A 35 -4.45 26.74 44.34
C LEU A 35 -4.10 25.68 43.27
N LYS A 36 -5.11 24.99 42.69
CA LYS A 36 -4.94 24.08 41.54
C LYS A 36 -4.45 24.83 40.30
N TYR A 37 -4.98 26.00 39.98
CA TYR A 37 -4.55 26.82 38.85
C TYR A 37 -3.09 27.28 39.01
N LYS A 38 -2.70 27.80 40.20
CA LYS A 38 -1.32 28.18 40.48
C LYS A 38 -0.36 26.99 40.43
N LYS A 39 -0.77 25.78 40.84
CA LYS A 39 0.05 24.58 40.78
C LYS A 39 0.22 24.08 39.34
N GLY A 40 -0.82 24.18 38.49
CA GLY A 40 -0.77 23.83 37.04
C GLY A 40 0.14 24.79 36.28
N TYR A 41 0.07 26.08 36.54
CA TYR A 41 0.92 27.10 35.90
C TYR A 41 2.40 26.96 36.30
N SER A 42 2.68 26.64 37.58
CA SER A 42 4.05 26.35 38.05
C SER A 42 4.65 25.09 37.41
N THR A 43 3.82 24.08 37.16
CA THR A 43 4.25 22.84 36.51
C THR A 43 4.55 23.09 35.01
N MET A 44 3.70 23.81 34.29
CA MET A 44 3.95 24.19 32.89
C MET A 44 5.25 25.00 32.73
N LYS A 45 5.52 25.96 33.64
CA LYS A 45 6.75 26.74 33.59
C LYS A 45 8.01 25.92 33.75
N LYS A 46 7.97 24.78 34.45
CA LYS A 46 9.09 23.83 34.62
C LYS A 46 9.38 23.06 33.34
N TRP A 47 8.40 22.90 32.42
CA TRP A 47 8.59 22.18 31.16
C TRP A 47 8.94 23.08 29.97
N ILE A 48 8.65 24.39 30.05
CA ILE A 48 8.97 25.35 28.97
C ILE A 48 10.47 25.50 28.77
N GLN A 49 11.27 25.48 29.84
CA GLN A 49 12.73 25.59 29.73
C GLN A 49 13.37 24.37 29.03
N PRO A 50 13.09 23.09 29.43
CA PRO A 50 13.67 21.95 28.75
C PRO A 50 13.16 21.79 27.31
N LEU A 51 11.89 22.12 27.01
CA LEU A 51 11.35 22.12 25.65
C LEU A 51 12.03 23.18 24.76
N GLY A 52 12.28 24.37 25.29
CA GLY A 52 13.03 25.42 24.59
C GLY A 52 14.47 24.98 24.29
N PHE A 53 15.13 24.31 25.24
CA PHE A 53 16.48 23.79 25.06
C PHE A 53 16.52 22.66 24.03
N LEU A 54 15.52 21.78 24.03
CA LEU A 54 15.39 20.70 23.05
C LEU A 54 15.21 21.25 21.62
N LEU A 55 14.37 22.28 21.46
CA LEU A 55 14.16 22.94 20.18
C LEU A 55 15.45 23.57 19.64
N ILE A 56 16.20 24.25 20.48
CA ILE A 56 17.50 24.84 20.13
C ILE A 56 18.49 23.74 19.73
N LEU A 57 18.52 22.61 20.45
CA LEU A 57 19.38 21.48 20.14
C LEU A 57 19.04 20.85 18.77
N ILE A 58 17.75 20.69 18.47
CA ILE A 58 17.28 20.17 17.17
C ILE A 58 17.69 21.11 16.03
N ILE A 59 17.51 22.42 16.19
CA ILE A 59 17.93 23.42 15.20
C ILE A 59 19.45 23.37 15.00
N PHE A 60 20.22 23.29 16.09
CA PHE A 60 21.67 23.21 16.04
C PHE A 60 22.17 21.94 15.35
N CYS A 61 21.59 20.77 15.68
CA CYS A 61 21.88 19.51 14.99
C CYS A 61 21.52 19.55 13.51
N SER A 62 20.40 20.19 13.14
CA SER A 62 19.98 20.36 11.74
C SER A 62 20.94 21.24 10.94
N VAL A 63 21.48 22.30 11.57
CA VAL A 63 22.45 23.19 10.93
C VAL A 63 23.81 22.46 10.77
N ILE A 64 24.22 21.69 11.76
CA ILE A 64 25.43 20.87 11.68
C ILE A 64 25.28 19.79 10.60
N ALA A 65 24.16 19.06 10.59
CA ALA A 65 23.89 18.04 9.57
C ALA A 65 23.94 18.62 8.16
N ARG A 66 23.36 19.81 7.93
CA ARG A 66 23.45 20.53 6.64
C ARG A 66 24.87 20.94 6.27
N LYS A 67 25.72 21.22 7.24
CA LYS A 67 27.12 21.66 7.00
C LYS A 67 28.06 20.47 6.73
N PHE A 68 27.72 19.28 7.24
CA PHE A 68 28.48 18.04 7.02
C PHE A 68 27.88 17.13 5.94
N SER A 69 26.63 17.33 5.54
CA SER A 69 26.03 16.72 4.37
C SER A 69 26.49 17.53 3.15
N GLY A 70 27.71 17.30 2.74
CA GLY A 70 28.19 17.70 1.43
C GLY A 70 27.34 16.95 0.38
N SER A 71 26.31 17.60 -0.14
CA SER A 71 25.56 17.08 -1.29
C SER A 71 26.44 17.24 -2.52
N GLU A 72 27.35 16.32 -2.75
CA GLU A 72 27.87 16.14 -4.11
C GLU A 72 26.67 15.70 -4.95
N THR A 73 26.32 16.48 -5.93
CA THR A 73 25.31 16.09 -6.93
C THR A 73 25.91 15.02 -7.84
N LEU A 74 25.07 14.20 -8.47
CA LEU A 74 25.53 13.25 -9.50
C LEU A 74 26.31 13.95 -10.61
N SER A 75 26.02 15.22 -10.89
CA SER A 75 26.77 16.06 -11.81
C SER A 75 28.18 16.37 -11.32
N ASP A 76 28.33 16.72 -10.03
CA ASP A 76 29.66 16.97 -9.41
C ASP A 76 30.50 15.70 -9.35
N TYR A 77 29.86 14.55 -9.13
CA TYR A 77 30.53 13.25 -9.13
C TYR A 77 30.98 12.83 -10.55
N ALA A 78 30.14 13.05 -11.56
CA ALA A 78 30.46 12.76 -12.96
C ALA A 78 31.59 13.67 -13.49
N GLU A 79 31.65 14.93 -13.06
CA GLU A 79 32.70 15.87 -13.43
C GLU A 79 34.06 15.51 -12.79
N LYS A 80 34.04 14.92 -11.57
CA LYS A 80 35.26 14.44 -10.88
C LYS A 80 35.76 13.08 -11.34
N ASN A 81 34.89 12.27 -11.99
CA ASN A 81 35.19 10.90 -12.43
C ASN A 81 34.78 10.69 -13.89
N PRO A 82 35.36 11.44 -14.85
CA PRO A 82 34.93 11.40 -16.25
C PRO A 82 35.13 10.01 -16.88
N GLU A 83 36.11 9.23 -16.44
CA GLU A 83 36.36 7.88 -16.95
C GLU A 83 35.24 6.90 -16.63
N ILE A 84 34.50 7.10 -15.51
CA ILE A 84 33.37 6.26 -15.13
C ILE A 84 32.09 6.72 -15.85
N ALA A 85 31.90 8.04 -16.02
CA ALA A 85 30.73 8.62 -16.64
C ALA A 85 30.64 8.28 -18.15
N TYR A 86 31.76 8.06 -18.82
CA TYR A 86 31.81 7.74 -20.26
C TYR A 86 32.06 6.27 -20.58
N ALA A 87 32.37 5.42 -19.59
CA ALA A 87 32.59 3.98 -19.78
C ALA A 87 31.33 3.20 -20.16
N THR A 88 30.13 3.76 -19.96
CA THR A 88 28.85 3.12 -20.25
C THR A 88 28.29 3.45 -21.64
N ALA A 89 28.97 4.23 -22.46
CA ALA A 89 28.43 4.76 -23.72
C ALA A 89 28.99 4.06 -25.00
N GLN A 90 29.70 2.95 -24.89
CA GLN A 90 30.12 2.21 -26.08
C GLN A 90 29.31 0.93 -26.27
N PRO A 91 28.54 0.77 -27.36
CA PRO A 91 27.93 -0.49 -27.71
C PRO A 91 29.04 -1.47 -28.08
N LYS A 92 29.10 -2.61 -27.39
CA LYS A 92 29.90 -3.74 -27.82
C LYS A 92 29.31 -4.25 -29.13
N GLU A 93 30.02 -4.02 -30.23
CA GLU A 93 29.77 -4.58 -31.54
C GLU A 93 29.93 -6.10 -31.42
N SER A 94 28.79 -6.81 -31.38
CA SER A 94 28.76 -8.27 -31.36
C SER A 94 28.91 -8.77 -32.79
N ALA A 95 30.04 -9.43 -33.07
CA ALA A 95 30.32 -10.05 -34.33
C ALA A 95 29.25 -11.09 -34.70
N LEU A 96 28.64 -10.92 -35.87
CA LEU A 96 27.73 -11.86 -36.52
C LEU A 96 28.50 -13.12 -36.91
N PRO A 97 27.98 -14.34 -36.65
CA PRO A 97 28.53 -15.52 -37.28
C PRO A 97 28.08 -15.59 -38.76
N GLU A 98 29.02 -15.86 -39.62
CA GLU A 98 28.94 -16.02 -41.04
C GLU A 98 27.95 -17.14 -41.46
N ALA A 99 27.05 -16.84 -42.36
CA ALA A 99 26.06 -17.77 -42.89
C ALA A 99 26.72 -18.77 -43.87
N THR A 100 26.60 -20.05 -43.59
CA THR A 100 26.95 -21.12 -44.57
C THR A 100 25.69 -21.47 -45.38
N ALA A 101 25.88 -21.48 -46.69
CA ALA A 101 24.84 -21.64 -47.70
C ALA A 101 24.35 -23.08 -47.86
N SER A 102 23.04 -23.21 -48.06
CA SER A 102 22.23 -24.01 -48.99
C SER A 102 22.44 -25.55 -49.12
N PRO A 103 21.41 -26.35 -49.39
CA PRO A 103 20.87 -26.37 -50.74
C PRO A 103 19.33 -26.44 -50.91
N THR A 104 18.94 -26.00 -52.08
CA THR A 104 17.68 -26.02 -52.80
C THR A 104 16.91 -27.36 -52.74
N ALA A 105 15.61 -27.32 -52.52
CA ALA A 105 14.64 -28.36 -52.93
C ALA A 105 13.36 -27.69 -53.47
N ASP A 106 12.86 -28.27 -54.52
CA ASP A 106 11.82 -27.89 -55.46
C ASP A 106 10.39 -27.76 -54.90
N PRO A 107 9.46 -27.07 -55.56
CA PRO A 107 8.15 -26.71 -55.08
C PRO A 107 7.11 -27.84 -55.29
N THR A 108 6.24 -28.06 -54.33
CA THR A 108 5.01 -28.85 -54.47
C THR A 108 3.80 -28.09 -53.89
N PRO A 109 2.59 -28.35 -54.34
CA PRO A 109 1.65 -27.30 -54.78
C PRO A 109 0.80 -26.69 -53.68
N THR A 110 0.46 -25.47 -53.94
CA THR A 110 -0.56 -24.63 -53.32
C THR A 110 -1.87 -25.37 -53.09
N VAL A 111 -2.28 -25.47 -51.82
CA VAL A 111 -3.68 -25.66 -51.42
C VAL A 111 -4.15 -24.36 -50.84
N GLU A 112 -5.11 -23.73 -51.48
CA GLU A 112 -5.82 -22.52 -50.99
C GLU A 112 -6.49 -22.83 -49.65
N PRO A 113 -6.29 -22.06 -48.57
CA PRO A 113 -7.12 -22.18 -47.41
C PRO A 113 -8.38 -21.36 -47.63
N THR A 114 -9.49 -22.07 -47.73
CA THR A 114 -10.84 -21.55 -47.56
C THR A 114 -10.89 -20.74 -46.25
N SER A 115 -11.17 -19.45 -46.36
CA SER A 115 -11.45 -18.58 -45.22
C SER A 115 -12.81 -18.96 -44.64
N GLU A 116 -12.79 -19.75 -43.57
CA GLU A 116 -13.92 -19.75 -42.62
C GLU A 116 -13.86 -18.41 -41.85
N PRO A 117 -15.03 -17.76 -41.63
CA PRO A 117 -15.06 -16.57 -40.82
C PRO A 117 -14.64 -16.95 -39.38
N SER A 118 -13.52 -16.40 -38.94
CA SER A 118 -13.12 -16.44 -37.51
C SER A 118 -14.30 -15.89 -36.71
N ALA A 119 -14.92 -16.75 -35.94
CA ALA A 119 -15.87 -16.33 -34.93
C ALA A 119 -15.13 -15.36 -34.00
N GLU A 120 -15.60 -14.15 -33.87
CA GLU A 120 -15.22 -13.25 -32.77
C GLU A 120 -15.29 -14.07 -31.47
N PRO A 121 -14.29 -13.97 -30.59
CA PRO A 121 -14.40 -14.61 -29.29
C PRO A 121 -15.59 -13.97 -28.59
N SER A 122 -16.66 -14.74 -28.47
CA SER A 122 -17.81 -14.40 -27.64
C SER A 122 -17.25 -14.09 -26.24
N PRO A 123 -17.58 -12.98 -25.60
CA PRO A 123 -17.09 -12.69 -24.26
C PRO A 123 -17.43 -13.90 -23.40
N SER A 124 -16.41 -14.53 -22.83
CA SER A 124 -16.58 -15.58 -21.84
C SER A 124 -17.59 -15.07 -20.83
N SER A 125 -18.67 -15.81 -20.64
CA SER A 125 -19.77 -15.37 -19.76
C SER A 125 -19.16 -15.04 -18.39
N PHE A 126 -19.12 -13.77 -18.07
CA PHE A 126 -18.70 -13.27 -16.77
C PHE A 126 -19.54 -13.94 -15.70
N ILE A 127 -18.91 -14.69 -14.83
CA ILE A 127 -19.55 -15.27 -13.65
C ILE A 127 -18.88 -14.60 -12.45
N PRO A 128 -19.58 -13.74 -11.71
CA PRO A 128 -19.05 -13.20 -10.47
C PRO A 128 -18.70 -14.36 -9.52
N LEU A 129 -17.55 -14.27 -8.87
CA LEU A 129 -17.11 -15.30 -7.93
C LEU A 129 -17.90 -15.26 -6.61
N ALA A 130 -18.52 -14.12 -6.28
CA ALA A 130 -19.45 -13.97 -5.17
C ALA A 130 -20.83 -13.54 -5.65
N GLU A 131 -21.87 -13.90 -4.88
CA GLU A 131 -23.22 -13.41 -5.14
C GLU A 131 -23.29 -11.89 -5.01
N GLU A 132 -23.95 -11.26 -5.98
CA GLU A 132 -24.13 -9.82 -5.99
C GLU A 132 -25.21 -9.39 -5.00
N SER A 133 -24.90 -8.37 -4.20
CA SER A 133 -25.79 -7.79 -3.20
C SER A 133 -26.69 -6.71 -3.82
N GLU A 134 -27.87 -6.48 -3.22
CA GLU A 134 -28.73 -5.34 -3.59
C GLU A 134 -28.05 -3.97 -3.34
N ASP A 135 -27.06 -3.93 -2.45
CA ASP A 135 -26.28 -2.73 -2.13
C ASP A 135 -24.99 -2.59 -2.98
N SER A 136 -24.89 -3.32 -4.09
CA SER A 136 -23.76 -3.26 -5.00
C SER A 136 -23.67 -1.91 -5.70
N VAL A 137 -22.47 -1.35 -5.74
CA VAL A 137 -22.16 -0.14 -6.51
C VAL A 137 -21.48 -0.57 -7.81
N HIS A 138 -22.24 -0.49 -8.91
CA HIS A 138 -21.72 -0.77 -10.24
C HIS A 138 -21.00 0.43 -10.81
N PHE A 139 -19.78 0.24 -11.26
CA PHE A 139 -19.02 1.26 -11.98
C PHE A 139 -19.13 1.05 -13.50
N GLN A 140 -18.82 -0.15 -13.96
CA GLN A 140 -18.96 -0.61 -15.36
C GLN A 140 -19.24 -2.11 -15.38
N ASP A 141 -19.55 -2.66 -16.55
CA ASP A 141 -19.75 -4.11 -16.72
C ASP A 141 -18.50 -4.87 -16.24
N GLY A 142 -18.68 -5.75 -15.28
CA GLY A 142 -17.58 -6.50 -14.65
C GLY A 142 -16.79 -5.75 -13.58
N PHE A 143 -17.14 -4.50 -13.29
CA PHE A 143 -16.51 -3.66 -12.27
C PHE A 143 -17.53 -3.16 -11.27
N PHE A 144 -17.52 -3.74 -10.07
CA PHE A 144 -18.40 -3.34 -8.99
C PHE A 144 -17.75 -3.60 -7.63
N TYR A 145 -18.27 -2.96 -6.60
CA TYR A 145 -17.95 -3.28 -5.21
C TYR A 145 -19.22 -3.27 -4.36
N GLN A 146 -19.21 -4.02 -3.25
CA GLN A 146 -20.37 -4.21 -2.40
C GLN A 146 -19.97 -4.47 -0.95
N PRO A 147 -20.88 -4.33 0.04
CA PRO A 147 -20.68 -4.87 1.37
C PRO A 147 -20.34 -6.36 1.31
N LEU A 148 -19.62 -6.87 2.31
CA LEU A 148 -19.32 -8.29 2.38
C LEU A 148 -20.63 -9.08 2.55
N THR A 149 -20.85 -10.06 1.67
CA THR A 149 -21.97 -11.02 1.82
C THR A 149 -21.60 -12.07 2.87
N ASP A 150 -22.61 -12.78 3.41
CA ASP A 150 -22.38 -13.86 4.38
C ASP A 150 -21.43 -14.94 3.83
N SER A 151 -21.47 -15.21 2.53
CA SER A 151 -20.59 -16.16 1.87
C SER A 151 -19.14 -15.68 1.85
N VAL A 152 -18.89 -14.40 1.58
CA VAL A 152 -17.55 -13.80 1.63
C VAL A 152 -17.04 -13.75 3.07
N ILE A 153 -17.88 -13.33 4.03
CA ILE A 153 -17.55 -13.32 5.45
C ILE A 153 -17.11 -14.72 5.90
N ALA A 154 -17.89 -15.74 5.56
CA ALA A 154 -17.55 -17.13 5.93
C ALA A 154 -16.23 -17.60 5.30
N ARG A 155 -15.88 -17.11 4.10
CA ARG A 155 -14.64 -17.45 3.40
C ARG A 155 -13.40 -16.85 4.07
N ILE A 156 -13.47 -15.60 4.54
CA ILE A 156 -12.32 -14.87 5.07
C ILE A 156 -12.11 -15.04 6.58
N THR A 157 -13.18 -15.41 7.30
CA THR A 157 -13.20 -15.49 8.76
C THR A 157 -12.29 -16.61 9.28
N GLY A 158 -11.32 -16.27 10.13
CA GLY A 158 -10.30 -17.20 10.63
C GLY A 158 -9.09 -17.37 9.68
N ILE A 159 -9.11 -16.77 8.50
CA ILE A 159 -8.01 -16.81 7.52
C ILE A 159 -7.41 -15.40 7.41
N SER A 160 -7.92 -14.55 6.52
CA SER A 160 -7.45 -13.16 6.39
C SER A 160 -8.11 -12.21 7.39
N TYR A 161 -9.26 -12.56 7.96
CA TYR A 161 -9.94 -11.82 9.02
C TYR A 161 -9.88 -12.61 10.34
N PRO A 162 -9.40 -12.02 11.46
CA PRO A 162 -9.19 -12.76 12.71
C PRO A 162 -10.50 -13.14 13.41
N VAL A 163 -10.43 -14.22 14.17
CA VAL A 163 -11.50 -14.69 15.05
C VAL A 163 -11.00 -14.82 16.47
N SER A 164 -11.91 -14.77 17.44
CA SER A 164 -11.54 -15.04 18.83
C SER A 164 -11.25 -16.53 19.07
N GLU A 165 -10.36 -16.82 19.99
CA GLU A 165 -10.03 -18.19 20.39
C GLU A 165 -11.25 -18.98 20.92
N THR A 166 -12.30 -18.28 21.41
CA THR A 166 -13.54 -18.94 21.86
C THR A 166 -14.42 -19.39 20.69
N ILE A 167 -14.36 -18.72 19.54
CA ILE A 167 -15.16 -19.03 18.35
C ILE A 167 -14.41 -20.00 17.41
N ALA A 168 -13.08 -19.94 17.37
CA ALA A 168 -12.25 -20.74 16.47
C ALA A 168 -12.60 -22.24 16.44
N PRO A 169 -12.86 -22.93 17.56
CA PRO A 169 -13.21 -24.35 17.53
C PRO A 169 -14.53 -24.67 16.81
N ALA A 170 -15.41 -23.67 16.69
CA ALA A 170 -16.72 -23.84 16.06
C ALA A 170 -16.68 -23.59 14.54
N LEU A 171 -15.67 -22.86 14.04
CA LEU A 171 -15.61 -22.43 12.66
C LEU A 171 -14.88 -23.43 11.76
N SER A 172 -13.78 -24.04 12.19
CA SER A 172 -13.07 -25.06 11.42
C SER A 172 -11.71 -25.40 12.05
N LEU A 173 -11.16 -26.54 11.65
CA LEU A 173 -9.77 -26.94 11.90
C LEU A 173 -8.75 -26.07 11.14
N ASP A 174 -9.21 -25.23 10.22
CA ASP A 174 -8.38 -24.47 9.27
C ASP A 174 -8.26 -22.97 9.63
N ALA A 175 -8.83 -22.52 10.75
CA ALA A 175 -8.68 -21.15 11.22
C ALA A 175 -7.23 -20.88 11.63
N VAL A 176 -6.52 -20.05 10.85
CA VAL A 176 -5.11 -19.72 11.07
C VAL A 176 -4.90 -18.38 11.77
N ASN A 177 -5.91 -17.50 11.71
CA ASN A 177 -5.89 -16.16 12.31
C ASN A 177 -6.78 -16.12 13.56
N VAL A 178 -6.25 -16.60 14.67
CA VAL A 178 -6.95 -16.70 15.97
C VAL A 178 -6.30 -15.77 16.97
N MET A 179 -7.11 -14.93 17.62
CA MET A 179 -6.65 -13.93 18.57
C MET A 179 -7.36 -14.08 19.92
N PRO A 180 -6.74 -13.63 21.03
CA PRO A 180 -7.39 -13.52 22.33
C PRO A 180 -8.70 -12.71 22.25
N GLU A 181 -9.69 -13.05 23.10
CA GLU A 181 -11.02 -12.41 23.08
C GLU A 181 -10.95 -10.89 23.29
N ASP A 182 -10.08 -10.42 24.18
CA ASP A 182 -9.89 -9.01 24.50
C ASP A 182 -9.22 -8.22 23.34
N GLU A 183 -8.45 -8.88 22.50
CA GLU A 183 -7.87 -8.30 21.29
C GLU A 183 -8.91 -8.20 20.17
N ILE A 184 -9.85 -9.13 20.06
CA ILE A 184 -10.95 -9.09 19.09
C ILE A 184 -11.86 -7.88 19.34
N GLU A 185 -12.15 -7.53 20.60
CA GLU A 185 -12.95 -6.35 20.93
C GLU A 185 -12.30 -5.01 20.48
N THR A 186 -10.99 -5.02 20.23
CA THR A 186 -10.20 -3.84 19.85
C THR A 186 -9.73 -3.86 18.41
N LEU A 187 -10.29 -4.72 17.53
CA LEU A 187 -9.91 -4.78 16.12
C LEU A 187 -9.96 -3.41 15.45
N ALA A 188 -8.94 -3.12 14.65
CA ALA A 188 -8.82 -1.86 13.92
C ALA A 188 -9.81 -1.73 12.75
N ILE A 189 -10.52 -2.81 12.40
CA ILE A 189 -11.42 -2.89 11.24
C ILE A 189 -12.60 -3.81 11.57
N SER A 190 -13.79 -3.46 11.09
CA SER A 190 -14.99 -4.29 11.14
C SER A 190 -15.36 -4.77 9.74
N TYR A 191 -16.22 -5.80 9.63
CA TYR A 191 -16.76 -6.24 8.34
C TYR A 191 -17.50 -5.10 7.60
N ASP A 192 -18.18 -4.20 8.34
CA ASP A 192 -18.89 -3.05 7.77
C ASP A 192 -17.96 -2.03 7.11
N ASP A 193 -16.68 -2.03 7.46
CA ASP A 193 -15.68 -1.15 6.88
C ASP A 193 -15.07 -1.72 5.60
N LEU A 194 -15.31 -2.99 5.32
CA LEU A 194 -14.77 -3.69 4.15
C LEU A 194 -15.77 -3.75 2.99
N ARG A 195 -15.23 -3.85 1.79
CA ARG A 195 -15.99 -4.05 0.55
C ARG A 195 -15.35 -5.17 -0.25
N TYR A 196 -16.18 -6.11 -0.69
CA TYR A 196 -15.80 -7.03 -1.76
C TYR A 196 -15.86 -6.28 -3.08
N MET A 197 -14.87 -6.51 -3.92
CA MET A 197 -14.75 -5.87 -5.23
C MET A 197 -14.49 -6.93 -6.30
N ASN A 198 -15.19 -6.79 -7.41
CA ASN A 198 -14.98 -7.56 -8.62
C ASN A 198 -14.40 -6.64 -9.70
N VAL A 199 -13.35 -7.09 -10.38
CA VAL A 199 -12.71 -6.37 -11.48
C VAL A 199 -12.39 -7.32 -12.63
N LEU A 200 -12.30 -6.77 -13.84
CA LEU A 200 -11.70 -7.47 -14.98
C LEU A 200 -10.25 -7.00 -15.14
N TYR A 201 -9.39 -7.89 -15.59
CA TYR A 201 -7.99 -7.58 -15.87
C TYR A 201 -7.44 -8.43 -17.00
N TYR A 202 -6.37 -7.98 -17.65
CA TYR A 202 -5.61 -8.80 -18.60
C TYR A 202 -4.51 -9.54 -17.87
N ASP A 203 -4.46 -10.88 -18.02
CA ASP A 203 -3.36 -11.69 -17.51
C ASP A 203 -2.10 -11.54 -18.40
N PHE A 204 -1.02 -12.24 -18.04
CA PHE A 204 0.23 -12.18 -18.78
C PHE A 204 0.17 -12.86 -20.16
N ASP A 205 -0.84 -13.66 -20.43
CA ASP A 205 -1.15 -14.20 -21.76
C ASP A 205 -1.98 -13.23 -22.62
N GLY A 206 -2.36 -12.07 -22.07
CA GLY A 206 -3.24 -11.08 -22.71
C GLY A 206 -4.71 -11.52 -22.76
N LYS A 207 -5.13 -12.42 -21.88
CA LYS A 207 -6.52 -12.87 -21.77
C LYS A 207 -7.22 -12.09 -20.67
N VAL A 208 -8.49 -11.78 -20.91
CA VAL A 208 -9.34 -11.17 -19.89
C VAL A 208 -9.70 -12.21 -18.82
N GLN A 209 -9.45 -11.86 -17.58
CA GLN A 209 -9.76 -12.62 -16.38
C GLN A 209 -10.65 -11.81 -15.44
N THR A 210 -11.27 -12.49 -14.49
CA THR A 210 -12.01 -11.88 -13.39
C THR A 210 -11.17 -11.96 -12.12
N GLY A 211 -11.06 -10.83 -11.41
CA GLY A 211 -10.34 -10.71 -10.15
C GLY A 211 -11.26 -10.36 -9.00
N GLU A 212 -10.87 -10.83 -7.81
CA GLU A 212 -11.52 -10.53 -6.53
C GLU A 212 -10.58 -9.77 -5.61
N LEU A 213 -11.08 -8.72 -4.98
CA LEU A 213 -10.37 -7.98 -3.93
C LEU A 213 -11.30 -7.74 -2.74
N ILE A 214 -10.72 -7.59 -1.56
CA ILE A 214 -11.40 -6.99 -0.42
C ILE A 214 -10.60 -5.76 -0.03
N CYS A 215 -11.26 -4.62 0.09
CA CYS A 215 -10.64 -3.35 0.43
C CYS A 215 -11.46 -2.56 1.44
N ASN A 216 -10.90 -1.50 1.99
CA ASN A 216 -11.63 -0.57 2.83
C ASN A 216 -12.66 0.21 2.00
N LYS A 217 -13.86 0.42 2.57
CA LYS A 217 -14.93 1.20 1.93
C LYS A 217 -14.49 2.60 1.51
N GLY A 218 -13.54 3.21 2.25
CA GLY A 218 -13.04 4.56 1.99
C GLY A 218 -12.12 4.67 0.77
N ILE A 219 -11.68 3.54 0.19
CA ILE A 219 -10.85 3.51 -1.03
C ILE A 219 -11.47 2.68 -2.16
N ALA A 220 -12.65 2.09 -1.94
CA ALA A 220 -13.26 1.17 -2.90
C ALA A 220 -13.58 1.85 -4.24
N GLN A 221 -14.08 3.10 -4.21
CA GLN A 221 -14.35 3.85 -5.44
C GLN A 221 -13.06 4.16 -6.21
N ASP A 222 -12.00 4.58 -5.53
CA ASP A 222 -10.72 4.83 -6.17
C ASP A 222 -10.16 3.56 -6.84
N LEU A 223 -10.23 2.42 -6.14
CA LEU A 223 -9.70 1.17 -6.68
C LEU A 223 -10.49 0.70 -7.91
N VAL A 224 -11.83 0.74 -7.88
CA VAL A 224 -12.62 0.31 -9.04
C VAL A 224 -12.34 1.17 -10.27
N GLU A 225 -12.16 2.47 -10.10
CA GLU A 225 -11.78 3.41 -11.17
C GLU A 225 -10.38 3.10 -11.72
N ILE A 226 -9.39 2.90 -10.83
CA ILE A 226 -8.02 2.56 -11.22
C ILE A 226 -8.00 1.24 -12.01
N PHE A 227 -8.65 0.19 -11.51
CA PHE A 227 -8.67 -1.11 -12.21
C PHE A 227 -9.40 -1.04 -13.55
N TYR A 228 -10.43 -0.22 -13.67
CA TYR A 228 -11.09 0.01 -14.95
C TYR A 228 -10.17 0.70 -15.96
N GLU A 229 -9.43 1.73 -15.56
CA GLU A 229 -8.46 2.41 -16.42
C GLU A 229 -7.28 1.48 -16.80
N LEU A 230 -6.79 0.65 -15.87
CA LEU A 230 -5.80 -0.39 -16.16
C LEU A 230 -6.32 -1.38 -17.21
N TYR A 231 -7.58 -1.82 -17.05
CA TYR A 231 -8.24 -2.72 -18.00
C TYR A 231 -8.39 -2.08 -19.40
N LEU A 232 -8.84 -0.82 -19.49
CA LEU A 232 -8.99 -0.11 -20.77
C LEU A 232 -7.66 0.03 -21.53
N ASN A 233 -6.54 0.03 -20.80
CA ASN A 233 -5.19 0.13 -21.38
C ASN A 233 -4.51 -1.24 -21.51
N GLU A 234 -5.23 -2.34 -21.37
CA GLU A 234 -4.71 -3.71 -21.46
C GLU A 234 -3.49 -3.95 -20.55
N TYR A 235 -3.47 -3.25 -19.38
CA TYR A 235 -2.39 -3.39 -18.42
C TYR A 235 -2.39 -4.79 -17.82
N GLN A 236 -1.26 -5.48 -17.89
CA GLN A 236 -1.18 -6.88 -17.52
C GLN A 236 -0.90 -7.07 -16.01
N ILE A 237 -1.75 -7.84 -15.38
CA ILE A 237 -1.63 -8.30 -13.98
C ILE A 237 -1.73 -9.82 -14.01
N GLU A 238 -0.80 -10.53 -13.35
CA GLU A 238 -0.80 -11.99 -13.48
C GLU A 238 -2.02 -12.62 -12.84
N LYS A 239 -2.32 -12.23 -11.60
CA LYS A 239 -3.44 -12.76 -10.81
C LYS A 239 -4.03 -11.68 -9.90
N ILE A 240 -5.32 -11.77 -9.65
CA ILE A 240 -6.02 -10.95 -8.65
C ILE A 240 -6.96 -11.89 -7.89
N ARG A 241 -6.52 -12.38 -6.73
CA ARG A 241 -7.25 -13.34 -5.88
C ARG A 241 -7.24 -12.89 -4.43
N LEU A 242 -8.24 -13.33 -3.68
CA LEU A 242 -8.24 -13.13 -2.24
C LEU A 242 -7.06 -13.89 -1.61
N ILE A 243 -6.43 -13.27 -0.63
CA ILE A 243 -5.32 -13.88 0.13
C ILE A 243 -5.73 -15.19 0.81
N ASP A 244 -7.02 -15.38 1.00
CA ASP A 244 -7.64 -16.56 1.61
C ASP A 244 -7.41 -17.83 0.77
N GLU A 245 -7.21 -17.71 -0.54
CA GLU A 245 -6.82 -18.84 -1.41
C GLU A 245 -5.41 -19.34 -1.10
N TYR A 246 -4.61 -18.53 -0.42
CA TYR A 246 -3.27 -18.86 0.06
C TYR A 246 -3.26 -19.14 1.58
N GLY A 247 -4.44 -19.36 2.18
CA GLY A 247 -4.56 -19.57 3.62
C GLY A 247 -4.17 -18.37 4.47
N GLY A 248 -4.26 -17.13 3.93
CA GLY A 248 -3.82 -15.91 4.60
C GLY A 248 -2.30 -15.69 4.59
N ASP A 249 -1.53 -16.58 3.95
CA ASP A 249 -0.07 -16.51 3.89
C ASP A 249 0.37 -15.53 2.79
N ASP A 250 0.93 -14.41 3.22
CA ASP A 250 1.37 -13.31 2.38
C ASP A 250 2.56 -13.73 1.48
N THR A 251 3.47 -14.53 2.02
CA THR A 251 4.65 -14.99 1.28
C THR A 251 4.26 -15.86 0.09
N SER A 252 3.41 -16.88 0.31
CA SER A 252 2.92 -17.74 -0.75
C SER A 252 2.13 -16.98 -1.81
N SER A 253 1.36 -15.97 -1.42
CA SER A 253 0.63 -15.09 -2.34
C SER A 253 1.60 -14.28 -3.22
N MET A 254 2.64 -13.69 -2.63
CA MET A 254 3.65 -12.93 -3.37
C MET A 254 4.50 -13.82 -4.29
N GLU A 255 4.87 -15.03 -3.86
CA GLU A 255 5.60 -16.02 -4.66
C GLU A 255 4.80 -16.44 -5.90
N ASP A 256 3.47 -16.53 -5.77
CA ASP A 256 2.54 -16.81 -6.88
C ASP A 256 2.17 -15.55 -7.69
N ASN A 257 2.88 -14.44 -7.46
CA ASN A 257 2.69 -13.13 -8.10
C ASN A 257 1.24 -12.62 -8.03
N ASN A 258 0.55 -12.89 -6.92
CA ASN A 258 -0.84 -12.51 -6.72
C ASN A 258 -0.98 -11.06 -6.26
N THR A 259 -1.78 -10.28 -6.95
CA THR A 259 -2.21 -8.94 -6.54
C THR A 259 -3.26 -9.08 -5.44
N SER A 260 -3.03 -8.49 -4.27
CA SER A 260 -3.90 -8.60 -3.09
C SER A 260 -4.01 -7.29 -2.32
N CYS A 261 -5.10 -7.13 -1.56
CA CYS A 261 -5.37 -5.91 -0.81
C CYS A 261 -5.53 -6.18 0.70
N PHE A 262 -6.64 -6.75 1.16
CA PHE A 262 -6.92 -6.98 2.57
C PHE A 262 -6.23 -8.25 3.09
N ASN A 263 -5.51 -8.11 4.20
CA ASN A 263 -4.97 -9.20 5.00
C ASN A 263 -4.67 -8.68 6.41
N TYR A 264 -5.41 -9.16 7.43
CA TYR A 264 -5.24 -8.71 8.80
C TYR A 264 -3.99 -9.32 9.43
N ARG A 265 -2.89 -8.63 9.35
CA ARG A 265 -1.58 -9.06 9.85
C ARG A 265 -0.74 -7.87 10.34
N VAL A 266 0.25 -8.16 11.15
CA VAL A 266 1.31 -7.21 11.49
C VAL A 266 2.36 -7.13 10.37
N VAL A 267 3.10 -6.05 10.33
CA VAL A 267 4.28 -5.92 9.48
C VAL A 267 5.39 -6.82 10.02
N ASP A 268 5.99 -7.62 9.17
CA ASP A 268 7.05 -8.57 9.51
C ASP A 268 8.17 -7.97 10.37
N GLY A 269 8.44 -8.64 11.50
CA GLY A 269 9.47 -8.23 12.45
C GLY A 269 9.13 -7.00 13.28
N THR A 270 7.85 -6.58 13.27
CA THR A 270 7.35 -5.46 14.07
C THR A 270 6.10 -5.87 14.87
N GLY A 271 5.65 -5.00 15.79
CA GLY A 271 4.34 -5.13 16.46
C GLY A 271 3.27 -4.23 15.85
N SER A 272 3.53 -3.59 14.69
CA SER A 272 2.61 -2.64 14.07
C SER A 272 1.73 -3.33 13.03
N LEU A 273 0.42 -3.03 13.05
CA LEU A 273 -0.49 -3.49 11.99
C LEU A 273 -0.07 -2.97 10.62
N SER A 274 -0.10 -3.84 9.63
CA SER A 274 0.05 -3.49 8.23
C SER A 274 -1.12 -2.60 7.76
N LYS A 275 -0.94 -1.82 6.72
CA LYS A 275 -2.04 -1.12 6.04
C LYS A 275 -2.99 -2.08 5.31
N HIS A 276 -2.53 -3.28 4.96
CA HIS A 276 -3.37 -4.36 4.48
C HIS A 276 -4.38 -4.82 5.54
N ALA A 277 -4.02 -4.78 6.83
CA ALA A 277 -4.92 -5.15 7.93
C ALA A 277 -6.18 -4.27 8.02
N THR A 278 -6.14 -3.08 7.45
CA THR A 278 -7.30 -2.19 7.37
C THR A 278 -7.88 -2.07 5.96
N GLY A 279 -7.42 -2.88 5.03
CA GLY A 279 -7.82 -2.84 3.62
C GLY A 279 -7.43 -1.56 2.90
N CYS A 280 -6.42 -0.83 3.41
CA CYS A 280 -5.98 0.47 2.91
C CYS A 280 -4.67 0.42 2.11
N ALA A 281 -4.22 -0.77 1.75
CA ALA A 281 -3.06 -1.02 0.89
C ALA A 281 -3.36 -2.11 -0.11
N ILE A 282 -2.63 -2.08 -1.22
CA ILE A 282 -2.70 -3.09 -2.29
C ILE A 282 -1.30 -3.30 -2.85
N ASP A 283 -0.99 -4.57 -3.13
CA ASP A 283 0.25 -4.98 -3.77
C ASP A 283 -0.04 -5.47 -5.19
N ILE A 284 0.69 -4.95 -6.19
CA ILE A 284 0.49 -5.23 -7.62
C ILE A 284 1.70 -5.96 -8.18
N ASN A 285 1.48 -7.14 -8.79
CA ASN A 285 2.52 -7.97 -9.40
C ASN A 285 3.77 -8.09 -8.50
N PRO A 286 3.64 -8.63 -7.29
CA PRO A 286 4.69 -8.58 -6.26
C PRO A 286 6.01 -9.25 -6.65
N PHE A 287 5.97 -10.33 -7.43
CA PHE A 287 7.17 -11.05 -7.83
C PHE A 287 8.11 -10.18 -8.71
N TYR A 288 7.54 -9.32 -9.56
CA TYR A 288 8.28 -8.38 -10.42
C TYR A 288 8.58 -7.05 -9.71
N ASN A 289 7.96 -6.80 -8.58
CA ASN A 289 8.04 -5.54 -7.83
C ASN A 289 8.36 -5.80 -6.36
N PRO A 290 9.56 -6.34 -6.05
CA PRO A 290 9.88 -6.88 -4.73
C PRO A 290 9.89 -5.83 -3.62
N TYR A 291 9.65 -6.32 -2.39
CA TYR A 291 9.97 -5.66 -1.14
C TYR A 291 11.44 -5.88 -0.79
N ILE A 292 12.15 -4.81 -0.43
CA ILE A 292 13.59 -4.84 -0.14
C ILE A 292 13.85 -4.10 1.17
N VAL A 293 14.48 -4.78 2.14
CA VAL A 293 15.02 -4.14 3.35
C VAL A 293 16.53 -4.22 3.31
N PHE A 294 17.16 -3.06 3.21
CA PHE A 294 18.60 -2.96 3.10
C PHE A 294 19.27 -3.39 4.41
N ASP A 295 20.16 -4.37 4.32
CA ASP A 295 20.96 -4.91 5.44
C ASP A 295 20.15 -5.19 6.73
N LYS A 296 18.96 -5.81 6.59
CA LYS A 296 18.01 -6.09 7.69
C LYS A 296 18.66 -6.75 8.91
N THR A 297 19.69 -7.55 8.70
CA THR A 297 20.35 -8.34 9.76
C THR A 297 21.68 -7.79 10.22
N GLY A 298 22.21 -6.73 9.61
CA GLY A 298 23.56 -6.21 9.84
C GLY A 298 24.65 -7.15 9.31
N SER A 299 24.29 -8.06 8.40
CA SER A 299 25.21 -9.03 7.76
C SER A 299 25.84 -8.52 6.46
N GLY A 300 25.41 -7.35 6.00
CA GLY A 300 25.77 -6.79 4.69
C GLY A 300 24.95 -7.36 3.52
N ASN A 301 23.86 -8.10 3.81
CA ASN A 301 22.96 -8.63 2.79
C ASN A 301 21.57 -8.01 2.95
N ASP A 302 20.98 -7.64 1.83
CA ASP A 302 19.60 -7.16 1.77
C ASP A 302 18.63 -8.33 1.97
N TYR A 303 17.48 -8.03 2.60
CA TYR A 303 16.33 -8.93 2.61
C TYR A 303 15.43 -8.58 1.43
N ILE A 304 15.12 -9.57 0.60
CA ILE A 304 14.30 -9.41 -0.60
C ILE A 304 13.13 -10.40 -0.50
N SER A 305 11.93 -9.95 -0.79
CA SER A 305 10.71 -10.76 -0.77
C SER A 305 9.81 -10.37 -1.95
N PRO A 306 9.20 -11.37 -2.64
CA PRO A 306 9.28 -12.82 -2.43
C PRO A 306 10.62 -13.41 -2.85
N GLU A 307 10.92 -14.65 -2.42
CA GLU A 307 12.10 -15.41 -2.85
C GLU A 307 12.07 -15.62 -4.38
N GLY A 308 13.21 -15.47 -5.04
CA GLY A 308 13.33 -15.56 -6.51
C GLY A 308 13.15 -14.24 -7.24
N SER A 309 12.72 -13.18 -6.54
CA SER A 309 12.52 -11.83 -7.13
C SER A 309 13.80 -10.98 -7.15
N GLU A 310 14.94 -11.52 -6.68
CA GLU A 310 16.23 -10.80 -6.60
C GLU A 310 16.70 -10.25 -7.95
N ILE A 311 16.32 -10.92 -9.05
CA ILE A 311 16.66 -10.46 -10.41
C ILE A 311 15.97 -9.16 -10.79
N TYR A 312 14.91 -8.74 -10.07
CA TYR A 312 14.14 -7.53 -10.32
C TYR A 312 14.52 -6.36 -9.37
N VAL A 313 15.52 -6.55 -8.52
CA VAL A 313 16.01 -5.53 -7.57
C VAL A 313 16.70 -4.37 -8.28
N ASP A 314 17.45 -4.65 -9.36
CA ASP A 314 18.09 -3.61 -10.16
C ASP A 314 17.07 -2.90 -11.06
N ARG A 315 16.48 -1.85 -10.52
CA ARG A 315 15.45 -1.04 -11.20
C ARG A 315 15.98 -0.20 -12.35
N SER A 316 17.30 -0.16 -12.57
CA SER A 316 17.90 0.47 -13.77
C SER A 316 17.70 -0.40 -15.02
N GLN A 317 17.48 -1.70 -14.84
CA GLN A 317 17.23 -2.62 -15.93
C GLN A 317 15.81 -2.48 -16.46
N ASN A 318 15.62 -2.80 -17.75
CA ASN A 318 14.31 -2.85 -18.36
C ASN A 318 13.81 -4.31 -18.36
N PHE A 319 12.68 -4.55 -17.71
CA PHE A 319 12.00 -5.84 -17.67
C PHE A 319 10.48 -5.64 -17.66
N PRO A 320 9.71 -6.65 -18.08
CA PRO A 320 8.25 -6.54 -18.13
C PRO A 320 7.66 -6.39 -16.73
N TYR A 321 6.45 -5.80 -16.66
CA TYR A 321 5.64 -5.65 -15.44
C TYR A 321 6.29 -4.84 -14.32
N LYS A 322 7.35 -4.10 -14.64
CA LYS A 322 8.05 -3.22 -13.70
C LYS A 322 7.20 -1.98 -13.40
N ILE A 323 6.89 -1.77 -12.14
CA ILE A 323 6.28 -0.53 -11.67
C ILE A 323 7.38 0.48 -11.33
N ASP A 324 7.41 1.60 -12.04
CA ASP A 324 8.24 2.76 -11.74
C ASP A 324 7.43 4.06 -11.96
N GLU A 325 8.04 5.21 -11.77
CA GLU A 325 7.36 6.51 -11.84
C GLU A 325 6.81 6.85 -13.25
N ASN A 326 7.21 6.13 -14.28
CA ASN A 326 6.70 6.28 -15.65
C ASN A 326 5.58 5.29 -15.98
N ASP A 327 5.41 4.28 -15.14
CA ASP A 327 4.42 3.23 -15.31
C ASP A 327 2.98 3.76 -15.17
N LEU A 328 2.04 3.16 -15.92
CA LEU A 328 0.64 3.57 -15.90
C LEU A 328 0.01 3.32 -14.52
N CYS A 329 0.27 2.16 -13.93
CA CYS A 329 -0.24 1.79 -12.62
C CYS A 329 0.19 2.80 -11.56
N TYR A 330 1.48 3.15 -11.50
CA TYR A 330 1.98 4.19 -10.60
C TYR A 330 1.24 5.51 -10.78
N LYS A 331 1.06 5.98 -12.02
CA LYS A 331 0.40 7.27 -12.31
C LYS A 331 -1.04 7.29 -11.83
N LEU A 332 -1.82 6.24 -12.13
CA LEU A 332 -3.22 6.14 -11.71
C LEU A 332 -3.35 6.12 -10.20
N PHE A 333 -2.57 5.28 -9.49
CA PHE A 333 -2.57 5.27 -8.03
C PHE A 333 -2.19 6.62 -7.43
N LYS A 334 -1.22 7.33 -8.01
CA LYS A 334 -0.82 8.68 -7.57
C LYS A 334 -1.91 9.72 -7.79
N GLU A 335 -2.60 9.69 -8.92
CA GLU A 335 -3.73 10.56 -9.24
C GLU A 335 -4.89 10.37 -8.26
N HIS A 336 -5.14 9.15 -7.82
CA HIS A 336 -6.11 8.80 -6.79
C HIS A 336 -5.61 9.02 -5.34
N GLY A 337 -4.43 9.63 -5.17
CA GLY A 337 -3.91 10.06 -3.86
C GLY A 337 -3.24 8.95 -3.03
N PHE A 338 -2.91 7.82 -3.63
CA PHE A 338 -2.10 6.79 -2.97
C PHE A 338 -0.64 7.21 -2.85
N THR A 339 0.03 6.71 -1.83
CA THR A 339 1.49 6.74 -1.70
C THR A 339 2.07 5.40 -2.14
N TRP A 340 3.27 5.42 -2.71
CA TRP A 340 3.96 4.24 -3.22
C TRP A 340 5.17 3.88 -2.36
N GLY A 341 5.31 2.58 -2.03
CA GLY A 341 6.41 2.08 -1.21
C GLY A 341 7.78 2.14 -1.88
N GLY A 342 7.83 2.18 -3.23
CA GLY A 342 9.06 2.42 -3.97
C GLY A 342 9.72 3.78 -3.67
N ASN A 343 8.97 4.73 -3.10
CA ASN A 343 9.49 6.03 -2.68
C ASN A 343 10.01 6.05 -1.23
N TRP A 344 9.87 4.97 -0.46
CA TRP A 344 10.37 4.92 0.92
C TRP A 344 11.90 4.91 0.98
N ASN A 345 12.48 5.41 2.08
CA ASN A 345 13.92 5.53 2.22
C ASN A 345 14.56 4.41 3.04
N SER A 346 13.84 3.86 4.03
CA SER A 346 14.36 2.81 4.92
C SER A 346 14.28 1.41 4.33
N CYS A 347 13.40 1.22 3.37
CA CYS A 347 13.18 0.03 2.58
C CYS A 347 12.61 0.45 1.23
N LYS A 348 12.49 -0.47 0.31
CA LYS A 348 11.75 -0.29 -0.94
C LYS A 348 10.65 -1.34 -1.01
N ASP A 349 9.46 -0.92 -1.38
CA ASP A 349 8.33 -1.81 -1.59
C ASP A 349 7.67 -1.43 -2.91
N TYR A 350 8.18 -2.03 -3.97
CA TYR A 350 7.82 -1.62 -5.33
C TYR A 350 6.42 -2.07 -5.75
N GLN A 351 5.88 -3.11 -5.09
CA GLN A 351 4.51 -3.60 -5.30
C GLN A 351 3.46 -2.72 -4.61
N HIS A 352 3.84 -2.06 -3.49
CA HIS A 352 2.93 -1.53 -2.46
C HIS A 352 2.41 -0.13 -2.74
N PHE A 353 1.08 0.00 -2.78
CA PHE A 353 0.38 1.28 -2.77
C PHE A 353 -0.55 1.37 -1.57
N GLN A 354 -0.56 2.52 -0.88
CA GLN A 354 -1.42 2.71 0.28
C GLN A 354 -2.06 4.10 0.32
N LYS A 355 -3.28 4.17 0.88
CA LYS A 355 -4.03 5.41 1.10
C LYS A 355 -4.71 5.35 2.46
N THR A 356 -4.81 6.48 3.17
CA THR A 356 -5.62 6.53 4.38
C THR A 356 -7.09 6.63 3.99
N ALA A 357 -7.94 5.75 4.51
CA ALA A 357 -9.38 5.87 4.38
C ALA A 357 -9.87 7.05 5.23
N TYR A 358 -10.77 7.86 4.69
CA TYR A 358 -11.42 8.98 5.37
C TYR A 358 -12.91 8.72 5.54
#